data_2d7f8d00dcb1e51f16abd6c46faeb837
#
_entry.id   2d7f8d00dcb1e51f16abd6c46faeb837
#
_cell.length_a   1.000
_cell.length_b   1.000
_cell.length_c   1.000
_cell.angle_alpha   90.00
_cell.angle_beta   90.00
_cell.angle_gamma   90.00
#
_symmetry.space_group_name_H-M   'P 1'
#
loop_
_entity.id
_entity.type
_entity.pdbx_description
1 polymer ?
#
loop_
_entity_poly.entity_id
_entity_poly.type
_entity_poly.pdbx_seq_one_letter_code
_entity_poly.pdbx_strand_id
1 'polypeptide(L)'
;MFKKMSIVALAIGIGCSFSAAGDESLVRFKGGIGVIPVSSASGVANADGSSPSVIRNVVRGINPPGQIWVIADLRADISVDGRIRVNGKGLLLGGGGAIGGTAAQSVFATLICEAAAPFTLHNTALTGVPLEQDGDFEIDDVLTPVPTECASPVLLIRNLGGAWFAAGIPDLQKHHH
;
A
#
# COMPACT_ATOMS: atom_id res chain seq x y z
N MET A 1 -78.36 -19.06 -6.03
CA MET A 1 -77.42 -18.74 -4.95
C MET A 1 -76.05 -19.22 -5.37
N PHE A 2 -75.22 -18.35 -5.96
CA PHE A 2 -73.86 -18.73 -6.42
C PHE A 2 -72.83 -18.11 -5.45
N LYS A 3 -72.12 -18.97 -4.75
CA LYS A 3 -71.06 -18.60 -3.78
C LYS A 3 -69.74 -18.35 -4.55
N LYS A 4 -69.29 -17.10 -4.57
CA LYS A 4 -68.00 -16.73 -5.17
C LYS A 4 -66.86 -17.17 -4.25
N MET A 5 -66.01 -18.04 -4.70
CA MET A 5 -64.76 -18.43 -4.07
C MET A 5 -63.66 -17.47 -4.52
N SER A 6 -63.15 -16.66 -3.65
CA SER A 6 -61.96 -15.81 -3.91
C SER A 6 -60.68 -16.61 -3.63
N ILE A 7 -59.86 -16.75 -4.62
CA ILE A 7 -58.53 -17.36 -4.51
C ILE A 7 -57.56 -16.21 -4.22
N VAL A 8 -56.97 -16.24 -3.01
CA VAL A 8 -55.85 -15.34 -2.64
C VAL A 8 -54.55 -15.99 -3.09
N ALA A 9 -53.91 -15.41 -4.11
CA ALA A 9 -52.56 -15.81 -4.53
C ALA A 9 -51.52 -15.15 -3.61
N LEU A 10 -50.83 -15.99 -2.83
CA LEU A 10 -49.70 -15.58 -1.99
C LEU A 10 -48.43 -15.57 -2.86
N ALA A 11 -47.98 -14.39 -3.26
CA ALA A 11 -46.71 -14.23 -3.96
C ALA A 11 -45.56 -14.25 -2.94
N ILE A 12 -44.80 -15.35 -2.89
CA ILE A 12 -43.56 -15.46 -2.10
C ILE A 12 -42.45 -14.80 -2.94
N GLY A 13 -42.09 -13.57 -2.61
CA GLY A 13 -40.93 -12.88 -3.14
C GLY A 13 -39.65 -13.44 -2.52
N ILE A 14 -38.89 -14.23 -3.30
CA ILE A 14 -37.53 -14.65 -2.92
C ILE A 14 -36.63 -13.43 -3.15
N GLY A 15 -36.35 -12.68 -2.08
CA GLY A 15 -35.35 -11.63 -2.09
C GLY A 15 -33.96 -12.26 -2.14
N CYS A 16 -33.33 -12.30 -3.32
CA CYS A 16 -31.89 -12.56 -3.42
C CYS A 16 -31.15 -11.37 -2.82
N SER A 17 -30.68 -11.51 -1.57
CA SER A 17 -29.71 -10.60 -1.00
C SER A 17 -28.37 -10.86 -1.70
N PHE A 18 -28.03 -10.02 -2.67
CA PHE A 18 -26.66 -9.96 -3.17
C PHE A 18 -25.81 -9.27 -2.08
N SER A 19 -25.10 -10.06 -1.29
CA SER A 19 -24.00 -9.55 -0.47
C SER A 19 -22.93 -9.09 -1.44
N ALA A 20 -22.70 -7.78 -1.52
CA ALA A 20 -21.54 -7.24 -2.23
C ALA A 20 -20.28 -7.67 -1.46
N ALA A 21 -19.62 -8.73 -1.92
CA ALA A 21 -18.38 -9.27 -1.31
C ALA A 21 -17.17 -8.34 -1.47
N GLY A 22 -17.34 -7.13 -2.00
CA GLY A 22 -16.27 -6.19 -2.31
C GLY A 22 -15.95 -5.15 -1.22
N ASP A 23 -16.71 -5.09 -0.14
CA ASP A 23 -16.60 -4.02 0.86
C ASP A 23 -15.85 -4.45 2.15
N GLU A 24 -15.41 -5.71 2.23
CA GLU A 24 -14.66 -6.18 3.40
C GLU A 24 -13.20 -5.76 3.31
N SER A 25 -12.71 -5.05 4.33
CA SER A 25 -11.33 -4.56 4.40
C SER A 25 -10.39 -5.72 4.76
N LEU A 26 -9.39 -5.97 3.90
CA LEU A 26 -8.31 -6.91 4.15
C LEU A 26 -7.26 -6.29 5.09
N VAL A 27 -6.80 -5.07 4.77
CA VAL A 27 -5.79 -4.35 5.56
C VAL A 27 -5.87 -2.85 5.30
N ARG A 28 -5.56 -2.07 6.35
CA ARG A 28 -5.48 -0.62 6.31
C ARG A 28 -4.12 -0.11 6.73
N PHE A 29 -3.72 1.04 6.18
CA PHE A 29 -2.52 1.74 6.55
C PHE A 29 -2.86 3.18 6.89
N LYS A 30 -2.23 3.69 7.97
CA LYS A 30 -2.42 5.06 8.45
C LYS A 30 -1.09 5.65 8.87
N GLY A 31 -0.63 6.59 8.07
CA GLY A 31 0.71 7.17 8.15
C GLY A 31 1.69 6.48 7.19
N GLY A 32 2.78 7.16 6.91
CA GLY A 32 3.82 6.71 6.02
C GLY A 32 5.22 7.00 6.54
N ILE A 33 6.17 6.20 6.10
CA ILE A 33 7.59 6.37 6.37
C ILE A 33 8.29 6.55 5.04
N GLY A 34 8.97 7.69 4.85
CA GLY A 34 9.84 7.91 3.71
C GLY A 34 11.12 7.07 3.79
N VAL A 35 11.83 6.91 2.68
CA VAL A 35 13.00 6.07 2.62
C VAL A 35 14.29 6.81 2.97
N ILE A 36 15.07 6.21 3.87
CA ILE A 36 16.51 6.47 4.01
C ILE A 36 17.22 5.30 3.31
N PRO A 37 17.98 5.53 2.22
CA PRO A 37 18.47 4.46 1.35
C PRO A 37 19.45 3.48 2.00
N VAL A 38 20.14 3.91 3.05
CA VAL A 38 21.13 3.11 3.77
C VAL A 38 21.00 3.29 5.28
N SER A 39 21.44 2.28 6.02
CA SER A 39 21.59 2.33 7.47
C SER A 39 23.01 1.92 7.86
N SER A 40 23.50 2.36 9.03
CA SER A 40 24.77 1.91 9.58
C SER A 40 24.66 0.45 10.05
N ALA A 41 25.70 -0.35 9.81
CA ALA A 41 25.88 -1.63 10.48
C ALA A 41 26.53 -1.43 11.86
N SER A 42 26.29 -2.37 12.78
CA SER A 42 27.01 -2.43 14.06
C SER A 42 28.51 -2.65 13.83
N GLY A 43 29.35 -2.02 14.64
CA GLY A 43 30.80 -2.18 14.59
C GLY A 43 31.53 -0.99 15.21
N VAL A 44 32.85 -1.09 15.23
CA VAL A 44 33.72 0.00 15.68
C VAL A 44 33.86 1.02 14.56
N ALA A 45 33.66 2.31 14.87
CA ALA A 45 33.83 3.38 13.93
C ALA A 45 35.24 3.38 13.31
N ASN A 46 35.34 3.78 12.05
CA ASN A 46 36.63 3.99 11.37
C ASN A 46 37.41 5.12 12.06
N ALA A 47 38.73 5.22 11.81
CA ALA A 47 39.59 6.22 12.41
C ALA A 47 39.17 7.67 12.11
N ASP A 48 38.45 7.90 11.02
CA ASP A 48 37.88 9.19 10.61
C ASP A 48 36.49 9.49 11.25
N GLY A 49 35.99 8.58 12.12
CA GLY A 49 34.69 8.68 12.77
C GLY A 49 33.51 8.23 11.90
N SER A 50 33.74 7.79 10.69
CA SER A 50 32.69 7.25 9.83
C SER A 50 32.20 5.88 10.31
N SER A 51 30.99 5.48 9.89
CA SER A 51 30.46 4.14 10.18
C SER A 51 31.32 3.05 9.54
N PRO A 52 31.55 1.92 10.22
CA PRO A 52 32.41 0.83 9.72
C PRO A 52 31.85 0.19 8.45
N SER A 53 30.54 0.17 8.33
CA SER A 53 29.84 -0.29 7.13
C SER A 53 28.47 0.34 7.02
N VAL A 54 27.92 0.30 5.81
CA VAL A 54 26.54 0.71 5.52
C VAL A 54 25.83 -0.44 4.83
N ILE A 55 24.54 -0.61 5.16
CA ILE A 55 23.66 -1.61 4.58
C ILE A 55 22.57 -0.88 3.80
N ARG A 56 22.26 -1.35 2.61
CA ARG A 56 21.11 -0.84 1.86
C ARG A 56 19.82 -1.20 2.60
N ASN A 57 18.88 -0.25 2.66
CA ASN A 57 17.60 -0.44 3.31
C ASN A 57 16.63 -1.24 2.42
N VAL A 58 16.90 -2.54 2.28
CA VAL A 58 16.11 -3.47 1.48
C VAL A 58 14.91 -3.95 2.29
N VAL A 59 13.70 -3.77 1.77
CA VAL A 59 12.45 -4.22 2.40
C VAL A 59 11.85 -5.35 1.58
N ARG A 60 11.75 -6.55 2.17
CA ARG A 60 11.17 -7.74 1.50
C ARG A 60 11.73 -7.97 0.10
N GLY A 61 13.04 -7.82 -0.08
CA GLY A 61 13.71 -7.97 -1.38
C GLY A 61 13.64 -6.75 -2.29
N ILE A 62 12.91 -5.71 -1.93
CA ILE A 62 12.80 -4.48 -2.72
C ILE A 62 13.87 -3.49 -2.30
N ASN A 63 14.68 -3.06 -3.27
CA ASN A 63 15.75 -2.09 -3.05
C ASN A 63 15.20 -0.68 -2.80
N PRO A 64 15.89 0.13 -1.95
CA PRO A 64 15.65 1.57 -1.86
C PRO A 64 16.19 2.30 -3.10
N PRO A 65 15.80 3.56 -3.33
CA PRO A 65 16.41 4.43 -4.35
C PRO A 65 17.83 4.86 -3.94
N GLY A 66 18.46 5.70 -4.76
CA GLY A 66 19.74 6.32 -4.43
C GLY A 66 19.62 7.59 -3.57
N GLN A 67 18.44 8.14 -3.41
CA GLN A 67 18.17 9.40 -2.70
C GLN A 67 17.20 9.18 -1.54
N ILE A 68 17.28 10.07 -0.55
CA ILE A 68 16.31 10.15 0.54
C ILE A 68 14.98 10.66 0.00
N TRP A 69 13.88 10.03 0.39
CA TRP A 69 12.52 10.53 0.15
C TRP A 69 11.79 10.66 1.48
N VAL A 70 10.99 11.69 1.59
CA VAL A 70 10.13 11.96 2.74
C VAL A 70 8.67 11.90 2.29
N ILE A 71 7.78 11.62 3.21
CA ILE A 71 6.34 11.65 3.00
C ILE A 71 5.68 12.29 4.20
N ALA A 72 4.69 13.16 3.98
CA ALA A 72 3.98 13.86 5.04
C ALA A 72 2.83 13.03 5.61
N ASP A 73 2.04 12.36 4.77
CA ASP A 73 0.97 11.42 5.17
C ASP A 73 0.79 10.35 4.11
N LEU A 74 0.33 9.18 4.54
CA LEU A 74 -0.08 8.07 3.67
C LEU A 74 -1.28 7.39 4.30
N ARG A 75 -2.31 7.16 3.49
CA ARG A 75 -3.45 6.34 3.86
C ARG A 75 -3.72 5.34 2.78
N ALA A 76 -3.99 4.11 3.16
CA ALA A 76 -4.42 3.09 2.21
C ALA A 76 -5.47 2.18 2.83
N ASP A 77 -6.41 1.77 1.98
CA ASP A 77 -7.42 0.76 2.28
C ASP A 77 -7.37 -0.31 1.19
N ILE A 78 -7.29 -1.56 1.58
CA ILE A 78 -7.22 -2.70 0.67
C ILE A 78 -8.32 -3.67 1.04
N SER A 79 -9.17 -3.98 0.07
CA SER A 79 -10.31 -4.89 0.25
C SER A 79 -9.91 -6.34 -0.10
N VAL A 80 -10.71 -7.31 0.37
CA VAL A 80 -10.48 -8.75 0.12
C VAL A 80 -10.56 -9.13 -1.36
N ASP A 81 -11.21 -8.32 -2.19
CA ASP A 81 -11.27 -8.50 -3.65
C ASP A 81 -10.05 -7.90 -4.38
N GLY A 82 -9.07 -7.37 -3.64
CA GLY A 82 -7.84 -6.79 -4.14
C GLY A 82 -7.94 -5.33 -4.55
N ARG A 83 -9.11 -4.68 -4.43
CA ARG A 83 -9.18 -3.23 -4.65
C ARG A 83 -8.32 -2.51 -3.63
N ILE A 84 -7.59 -1.52 -4.11
CA ILE A 84 -6.70 -0.69 -3.30
C ILE A 84 -6.94 0.78 -3.59
N ARG A 85 -7.09 1.57 -2.53
CA ARG A 85 -7.06 3.03 -2.59
C ARG A 85 -5.92 3.53 -1.74
N VAL A 86 -5.06 4.34 -2.33
CA VAL A 86 -3.95 5.00 -1.63
C VAL A 86 -4.06 6.49 -1.84
N ASN A 87 -3.96 7.24 -0.76
CA ASN A 87 -3.80 8.69 -0.78
C ASN A 87 -2.48 9.02 -0.09
N GLY A 88 -1.54 9.57 -0.84
CA GLY A 88 -0.24 10.00 -0.34
C GLY A 88 -0.08 11.51 -0.46
N LYS A 89 0.59 12.10 0.53
CA LYS A 89 0.84 13.54 0.58
C LYS A 89 2.30 13.85 0.81
N GLY A 90 2.82 14.77 0.01
CA GLY A 90 4.15 15.31 0.19
C GLY A 90 5.26 14.27 0.03
N LEU A 91 5.16 13.38 -0.97
CA LEU A 91 6.24 12.46 -1.32
C LEU A 91 7.31 13.19 -2.14
N LEU A 92 8.34 13.65 -1.45
CA LEU A 92 9.34 14.58 -1.99
C LEU A 92 10.77 14.08 -1.71
N LEU A 93 11.71 14.53 -2.52
CA LEU A 93 13.13 14.35 -2.23
C LEU A 93 13.48 15.02 -0.89
N GLY A 94 14.03 14.24 0.04
CA GLY A 94 14.46 14.71 1.36
C GLY A 94 15.93 15.13 1.42
N GLY A 95 16.65 15.13 0.28
CA GLY A 95 18.07 15.47 0.23
C GLY A 95 18.56 15.71 -1.20
N GLY A 96 19.84 16.11 -1.29
CA GLY A 96 20.50 16.43 -2.55
C GLY A 96 20.13 17.79 -3.13
N GLY A 97 20.61 18.10 -4.34
CA GLY A 97 20.42 19.41 -4.98
C GLY A 97 19.00 19.69 -5.46
N ALA A 98 18.11 18.68 -5.45
CA ALA A 98 16.70 18.80 -5.84
C ALA A 98 15.74 18.56 -4.64
N ILE A 99 16.21 18.80 -3.42
CA ILE A 99 15.41 18.68 -2.20
C ILE A 99 14.08 19.44 -2.32
N GLY A 100 12.98 18.80 -1.85
CA GLY A 100 11.63 19.34 -1.95
C GLY A 100 10.95 19.17 -3.31
N GLY A 101 11.63 18.56 -4.28
CA GLY A 101 11.06 18.23 -5.59
C GLY A 101 10.62 16.78 -5.71
N THR A 102 9.87 16.48 -6.77
CA THR A 102 9.36 15.12 -7.09
C THR A 102 10.22 14.39 -8.11
N ALA A 103 11.23 15.06 -8.67
CA ALA A 103 12.05 14.56 -9.79
C ALA A 103 11.20 13.99 -10.96
N ALA A 104 9.99 14.53 -11.16
CA ALA A 104 9.01 14.06 -12.16
C ALA A 104 8.75 12.54 -12.10
N GLN A 105 8.79 11.95 -10.90
CA GLN A 105 8.53 10.52 -10.72
C GLN A 105 7.06 10.19 -10.85
N SER A 106 6.79 8.97 -11.31
CA SER A 106 5.51 8.29 -11.15
C SER A 106 5.67 7.15 -10.17
N VAL A 107 4.59 6.81 -9.46
CA VAL A 107 4.60 5.78 -8.43
C VAL A 107 3.47 4.78 -8.59
N PHE A 108 3.70 3.56 -8.13
CA PHE A 108 2.69 2.52 -7.99
C PHE A 108 2.79 1.87 -6.61
N ALA A 109 1.74 1.18 -6.19
CA ALA A 109 1.69 0.50 -4.91
C ALA A 109 2.04 -0.99 -5.05
N THR A 110 2.75 -1.53 -4.06
CA THR A 110 3.01 -2.96 -3.90
C THR A 110 2.65 -3.37 -2.48
N LEU A 111 1.75 -4.33 -2.34
CA LEU A 111 1.48 -5.02 -1.07
C LEU A 111 2.25 -6.33 -1.02
N ILE A 112 2.84 -6.65 0.14
CA ILE A 112 3.52 -7.91 0.44
C ILE A 112 2.95 -8.43 1.75
N CYS A 113 2.45 -9.66 1.76
CA CYS A 113 1.68 -10.21 2.88
C CYS A 113 2.43 -11.24 3.72
N GLU A 114 3.53 -11.80 3.22
CA GLU A 114 4.32 -12.82 3.89
C GLU A 114 5.34 -12.22 4.88
N ALA A 115 5.51 -12.86 6.04
CA ALA A 115 6.51 -12.48 7.03
C ALA A 115 7.95 -12.84 6.61
N ALA A 116 8.10 -13.91 5.81
CA ALA A 116 9.38 -14.43 5.33
C ALA A 116 9.27 -14.85 3.86
N ALA A 117 10.42 -14.90 3.18
CA ALA A 117 10.50 -15.34 1.78
C ALA A 117 10.00 -16.82 1.64
N PRO A 118 9.42 -17.16 0.47
CA PRO A 118 9.28 -16.34 -0.72
C PRO A 118 8.21 -15.25 -0.59
N PHE A 119 8.45 -14.09 -1.19
CA PHE A 119 7.53 -12.96 -1.16
C PHE A 119 6.74 -12.87 -2.46
N THR A 120 5.41 -12.68 -2.34
CA THR A 120 4.54 -12.38 -3.48
C THR A 120 4.33 -10.88 -3.56
N LEU A 121 4.59 -10.30 -4.73
CA LEU A 121 4.37 -8.87 -4.98
C LEU A 121 2.99 -8.66 -5.59
N HIS A 122 2.07 -8.14 -4.80
CA HIS A 122 0.75 -7.73 -5.25
C HIS A 122 0.83 -6.27 -5.69
N ASN A 123 0.86 -6.03 -7.00
CA ASN A 123 1.11 -4.69 -7.55
C ASN A 123 -0.16 -4.08 -8.13
N THR A 124 -0.28 -2.77 -8.04
CA THR A 124 -1.14 -1.97 -8.92
C THR A 124 -0.52 -1.89 -10.31
N ALA A 125 -1.17 -1.23 -11.26
CA ALA A 125 -0.64 -1.04 -12.61
C ALA A 125 0.78 -0.45 -12.56
N LEU A 126 1.73 -1.14 -13.17
CA LEU A 126 3.16 -0.75 -13.13
C LEU A 126 3.47 0.54 -13.90
N THR A 127 2.52 1.06 -14.68
CA THR A 127 2.60 2.39 -15.29
C THR A 127 2.57 3.50 -14.25
N GLY A 128 1.99 3.22 -13.08
CA GLY A 128 1.90 4.14 -11.96
C GLY A 128 1.08 5.39 -12.23
N VAL A 129 1.05 6.25 -11.23
CA VAL A 129 0.47 7.60 -11.29
C VAL A 129 1.57 8.63 -11.11
N PRO A 130 1.54 9.79 -11.81
CA PRO A 130 2.53 10.83 -11.62
C PRO A 130 2.37 11.46 -10.23
N LEU A 131 3.49 11.86 -9.61
CA LEU A 131 3.48 12.74 -8.45
C LEU A 131 3.08 14.15 -8.88
N GLU A 132 2.15 14.77 -8.14
CA GLU A 132 1.87 16.19 -8.27
C GLU A 132 3.08 17.02 -7.84
N GLN A 133 3.11 18.30 -8.15
CA GLN A 133 4.28 19.16 -7.91
C GLN A 133 4.66 19.25 -6.42
N ASP A 134 3.68 19.15 -5.54
CA ASP A 134 3.83 19.12 -4.07
C ASP A 134 4.07 17.71 -3.49
N GLY A 135 4.16 16.70 -4.35
CA GLY A 135 4.37 15.30 -3.98
C GLY A 135 3.10 14.54 -3.60
N ASP A 136 1.93 15.12 -3.82
CA ASP A 136 0.66 14.42 -3.60
C ASP A 136 0.42 13.41 -4.73
N PHE A 137 -0.29 12.32 -4.40
CA PHE A 137 -0.68 11.30 -5.37
C PHE A 137 -1.88 10.49 -4.87
N GLU A 138 -2.64 9.96 -5.80
CA GLU A 138 -3.78 9.07 -5.53
C GLU A 138 -3.70 7.85 -6.44
N ILE A 139 -3.88 6.65 -5.85
CA ILE A 139 -3.97 5.38 -6.57
C ILE A 139 -5.34 4.77 -6.23
N ASP A 140 -6.15 4.49 -7.26
CA ASP A 140 -7.40 3.70 -7.16
C ASP A 140 -7.31 2.60 -8.21
N ASP A 141 -7.06 1.35 -7.79
CA ASP A 141 -6.69 0.27 -8.69
C ASP A 141 -7.02 -1.10 -8.05
N VAL A 142 -6.63 -2.18 -8.72
CA VAL A 142 -6.73 -3.56 -8.24
C VAL A 142 -5.36 -4.20 -8.22
N LEU A 143 -5.02 -4.82 -7.10
CA LEU A 143 -3.78 -5.55 -6.91
C LEU A 143 -3.73 -6.81 -7.78
N THR A 144 -2.61 -7.05 -8.43
CA THR A 144 -2.36 -8.25 -9.22
C THR A 144 -1.04 -8.89 -8.79
N PRO A 145 -1.05 -10.20 -8.41
CA PRO A 145 -2.22 -11.04 -8.14
C PRO A 145 -3.03 -10.51 -6.95
N VAL A 146 -4.32 -10.87 -6.84
CA VAL A 146 -5.15 -10.51 -5.70
C VAL A 146 -4.65 -11.26 -4.45
N PRO A 147 -4.41 -10.59 -3.31
CA PRO A 147 -4.03 -11.25 -2.07
C PRO A 147 -5.23 -12.00 -1.46
N THR A 148 -5.04 -13.24 -0.99
CA THR A 148 -6.08 -14.04 -0.33
C THR A 148 -6.11 -13.86 1.17
N GLU A 149 -4.95 -13.57 1.75
CA GLU A 149 -4.73 -13.29 3.17
C GLU A 149 -3.51 -12.39 3.34
N CYS A 150 -3.40 -11.68 4.46
CA CYS A 150 -2.29 -10.76 4.69
C CYS A 150 -1.88 -10.75 6.17
N ALA A 151 -1.12 -11.77 6.59
CA ALA A 151 -0.72 -11.96 7.98
C ALA A 151 0.36 -10.96 8.45
N SER A 152 1.18 -10.46 7.53
CA SER A 152 2.27 -9.52 7.82
C SER A 152 2.36 -8.42 6.75
N PRO A 153 1.39 -7.51 6.73
CA PRO A 153 1.26 -6.54 5.65
C PRO A 153 2.41 -5.53 5.61
N VAL A 154 3.00 -5.38 4.43
CA VAL A 154 3.93 -4.30 4.08
C VAL A 154 3.44 -3.66 2.80
N LEU A 155 3.08 -2.38 2.87
CA LEU A 155 2.74 -1.58 1.70
C LEU A 155 3.93 -0.71 1.32
N LEU A 156 4.37 -0.80 0.08
CA LEU A 156 5.43 0.03 -0.48
C LEU A 156 4.89 0.87 -1.63
N ILE A 157 5.25 2.15 -1.62
CA ILE A 157 5.08 3.06 -2.75
C ILE A 157 6.40 3.05 -3.52
N ARG A 158 6.34 2.63 -4.79
CA ARG A 158 7.51 2.34 -5.62
C ARG A 158 7.52 3.19 -6.87
N ASN A 159 8.70 3.58 -7.33
CA ASN A 159 8.85 4.21 -8.64
C ASN A 159 8.83 3.16 -9.78
N LEU A 160 8.74 3.61 -11.02
CA LEU A 160 8.70 2.72 -12.20
C LEU A 160 9.97 1.86 -12.36
N GLY A 161 11.10 2.28 -11.78
CA GLY A 161 12.32 1.48 -11.70
C GLY A 161 12.29 0.40 -10.61
N GLY A 162 11.20 0.32 -9.84
CA GLY A 162 10.96 -0.70 -8.82
C GLY A 162 11.56 -0.40 -7.45
N ALA A 163 12.23 0.73 -7.24
CA ALA A 163 12.73 1.14 -5.93
C ALA A 163 11.59 1.66 -5.05
N TRP A 164 11.63 1.38 -3.73
CA TRP A 164 10.62 1.87 -2.82
C TRP A 164 10.96 3.27 -2.27
N PHE A 165 9.99 4.19 -2.30
CA PHE A 165 10.12 5.59 -1.87
C PHE A 165 9.49 5.84 -0.51
N ALA A 166 8.38 5.15 -0.22
CA ALA A 166 7.72 5.20 1.08
C ALA A 166 7.11 3.84 1.43
N ALA A 167 6.90 3.63 2.73
CA ALA A 167 6.20 2.47 3.28
C ALA A 167 5.01 2.92 4.12
N GLY A 168 3.88 2.23 4.00
CA GLY A 168 2.71 2.46 4.85
C GLY A 168 2.89 1.87 6.25
N ILE A 169 2.34 2.55 7.25
CA ILE A 169 2.26 2.06 8.63
C ILE A 169 0.94 1.31 8.79
N PRO A 170 0.95 -0.02 9.06
CA PRO A 170 -0.27 -0.80 9.24
C PRO A 170 -1.14 -0.24 10.39
N ASP A 171 -2.43 -0.02 10.12
CA ASP A 171 -3.39 0.34 11.16
C ASP A 171 -3.86 -0.93 11.87
N LEU A 172 -3.15 -1.30 12.92
CA LEU A 172 -3.45 -2.47 13.75
C LEU A 172 -4.64 -2.17 14.68
N GLN A 173 -5.82 -1.92 14.12
CA GLN A 173 -7.03 -1.84 14.92
C GLN A 173 -7.23 -3.17 15.66
N LYS A 174 -7.16 -3.14 16.99
CA LYS A 174 -7.52 -4.29 17.81
C LYS A 174 -9.00 -4.59 17.54
N HIS A 175 -9.27 -5.69 16.85
CA HIS A 175 -10.61 -6.24 16.84
C HIS A 175 -10.94 -6.66 18.29
N HIS A 176 -11.73 -5.84 18.99
CA HIS A 176 -12.36 -6.26 20.22
C HIS A 176 -13.45 -7.28 19.84
N HIS A 177 -13.15 -8.55 20.08
CA HIS A 177 -14.14 -9.62 20.12
C HIS A 177 -14.96 -9.54 21.40
#